data_050914f0169f192bbacfea926d35d336
#
_entry.id   050914f0169f192bbacfea926d35d336
#
_cell.length_a   1.000
_cell.length_b   1.000
_cell.length_c   1.000
_cell.angle_alpha   90.00
_cell.angle_beta   90.00
_cell.angle_gamma   90.00
#
_symmetry.space_group_name_H-M   'P 1'
#
loop_
_entity.id
_entity.type
_entity.pdbx_description
1 polymer ?
#
loop_
_entity_poly.entity_id
_entity_poly.type
_entity_poly.pdbx_seq_one_letter_code
_entity_poly.pdbx_strand_id
1 'polypeptide(L)'
;MEPTPLAAGILASWAALTPSLVPRRWWMTGVSVATASAAASGVVQVTGAAVRMLGRNRRRGRGRLPLGAAALPRRVGGPADAEAADPLRTLRRAAAVAAAAGVAVSLRDSVRWQADVARRTGVREASPVHHLAGYAVGLGGWVVLHGAGRLSRGLRRRLVARLVRSLPIVPPALVAGAAALVVIRFYGWMLAGVLAQADQNGVIQSFAQVGVGAGPAERVRSGSRESFEPFATMGLHGRAFVTGGPRGARIQEVWGSLSPGARDTAARGRGTTEPIRVFAGRLGHPDPRDAAAAVVAELERTGAFSRRAILVAIGTGSGWVPPWSTSAFEYLHRGDCAVVSAQYSFAGSWLAFLIHRRAAREVAREVMRAVRRRLRRIPPERRPRLYAAGESLGAYGGLGAFVSPGTMLRVVDGALWTGAPRGARVLSRILEDRRHGSSEVRPVYGTGRHVRFVTRPEELTQAPPGFAYARWVSPRVVFAQHGSDPVVWWDPSVLLRRPDWLREARAADVSPGVRWRPFATFWQLTADMPRSVELPGGRGHSYHGETVHYWNAVLGTGLSAEDCDEIARAISVDLAPFTGALPLTDTGARMRAGTSSFPAKPLG
;
A
#
# COMPACT_ATOMS: atom_id res chain seq x y z
N MET A 1 -22.08 -16.67 -23.66
CA MET A 1 -22.21 -15.30 -23.09
C MET A 1 -23.01 -14.45 -24.05
N GLU A 2 -23.84 -13.52 -23.54
CA GLU A 2 -24.39 -12.48 -24.40
C GLU A 2 -23.22 -11.67 -25.01
N PRO A 3 -23.34 -11.22 -26.28
CA PRO A 3 -22.19 -10.60 -26.98
C PRO A 3 -21.67 -9.32 -26.30
N THR A 4 -22.54 -8.53 -25.70
CA THR A 4 -22.16 -7.24 -25.08
C THR A 4 -21.30 -7.38 -23.82
N PRO A 5 -21.64 -8.24 -22.82
CA PRO A 5 -20.77 -8.50 -21.67
C PRO A 5 -19.44 -9.18 -22.04
N LEU A 6 -19.45 -10.02 -23.11
CA LEU A 6 -18.23 -10.66 -23.61
C LEU A 6 -17.29 -9.60 -24.20
N ALA A 7 -17.80 -8.73 -25.07
CA ALA A 7 -17.02 -7.64 -25.66
C ALA A 7 -16.43 -6.73 -24.59
N ALA A 8 -17.21 -6.34 -23.57
CA ALA A 8 -16.73 -5.54 -22.46
C ALA A 8 -15.59 -6.23 -21.70
N GLY A 9 -15.70 -7.54 -21.45
CA GLY A 9 -14.63 -8.31 -20.80
C GLY A 9 -13.35 -8.38 -21.63
N ILE A 10 -13.46 -8.58 -22.96
CA ILE A 10 -12.32 -8.57 -23.87
C ILE A 10 -11.64 -7.20 -23.89
N LEU A 11 -12.39 -6.10 -24.04
CA LEU A 11 -11.83 -4.75 -24.01
C LEU A 11 -11.14 -4.45 -22.68
N ALA A 12 -11.70 -4.90 -21.56
CA ALA A 12 -11.08 -4.76 -20.26
C ALA A 12 -9.79 -5.61 -20.13
N SER A 13 -9.72 -6.79 -20.75
CA SER A 13 -8.51 -7.59 -20.80
C SER A 13 -7.37 -6.86 -21.51
N TRP A 14 -7.66 -6.18 -22.62
CA TRP A 14 -6.67 -5.35 -23.31
C TRP A 14 -6.23 -4.16 -22.49
N ALA A 15 -7.18 -3.49 -21.83
CA ALA A 15 -6.87 -2.39 -20.92
C ALA A 15 -5.96 -2.85 -19.77
N ALA A 16 -6.14 -4.07 -19.28
CA ALA A 16 -5.31 -4.64 -18.22
C ALA A 16 -3.87 -4.98 -18.66
N LEU A 17 -3.61 -5.12 -19.98
CA LEU A 17 -2.26 -5.32 -20.52
C LEU A 17 -1.44 -4.03 -20.60
N THR A 18 -2.06 -2.85 -20.47
CA THR A 18 -1.33 -1.57 -20.45
C THR A 18 -0.37 -1.50 -19.26
N PRO A 19 0.71 -0.70 -19.32
CA PRO A 19 1.70 -0.62 -18.25
C PRO A 19 1.08 -0.16 -16.94
N SER A 20 1.64 -0.65 -15.84
CA SER A 20 1.39 -0.21 -14.48
C SER A 20 2.66 0.39 -13.86
N LEU A 21 2.69 0.56 -12.56
CA LEU A 21 3.79 1.24 -11.87
C LEU A 21 5.03 0.36 -11.70
N VAL A 22 4.86 -0.96 -11.62
CA VAL A 22 5.97 -1.89 -11.40
C VAL A 22 6.01 -2.96 -12.50
N PRO A 23 7.18 -3.57 -12.79
CA PRO A 23 7.30 -4.66 -13.73
C PRO A 23 6.54 -5.88 -13.23
N ARG A 24 5.66 -6.44 -14.08
CA ARG A 24 4.75 -7.50 -13.68
C ARG A 24 5.35 -8.89 -13.80
N ARG A 25 5.06 -9.74 -12.83
CA ARG A 25 5.15 -11.20 -12.97
C ARG A 25 3.91 -11.73 -13.71
N TRP A 26 3.99 -12.93 -14.26
CA TRP A 26 2.89 -13.57 -15.01
C TRP A 26 1.56 -13.60 -14.23
N TRP A 27 1.61 -13.92 -12.93
CA TRP A 27 0.42 -14.00 -12.08
C TRP A 27 -0.24 -12.63 -11.86
N MET A 28 0.55 -11.54 -11.80
CA MET A 28 0.01 -10.17 -11.66
C MET A 28 -0.77 -9.77 -12.92
N THR A 29 -0.24 -10.09 -14.10
CA THR A 29 -0.96 -9.94 -15.36
C THR A 29 -2.24 -10.76 -15.35
N GLY A 30 -2.17 -12.01 -14.88
CA GLY A 30 -3.31 -12.91 -14.74
C GLY A 30 -4.41 -12.34 -13.85
N VAL A 31 -4.06 -11.90 -12.66
CA VAL A 31 -5.01 -11.26 -11.72
C VAL A 31 -5.64 -10.01 -12.32
N SER A 32 -4.83 -9.12 -12.90
CA SER A 32 -5.33 -7.87 -13.49
C SER A 32 -6.30 -8.12 -14.65
N VAL A 33 -5.98 -9.07 -15.53
CA VAL A 33 -6.83 -9.48 -16.66
C VAL A 33 -8.13 -10.10 -16.16
N ALA A 34 -8.05 -11.10 -15.26
CA ALA A 34 -9.22 -11.80 -14.75
C ALA A 34 -10.21 -10.86 -14.05
N THR A 35 -9.70 -10.02 -13.14
CA THR A 35 -10.52 -9.11 -12.32
C THR A 35 -11.11 -7.97 -13.15
N ALA A 36 -10.32 -7.32 -14.02
CA ALA A 36 -10.80 -6.26 -14.89
C ALA A 36 -11.89 -6.76 -15.85
N SER A 37 -11.67 -7.93 -16.47
CA SER A 37 -12.64 -8.54 -17.38
C SER A 37 -13.92 -8.96 -16.67
N ALA A 38 -13.82 -9.56 -15.48
CA ALA A 38 -14.98 -9.95 -14.68
C ALA A 38 -15.79 -8.72 -14.23
N ALA A 39 -15.12 -7.67 -13.76
CA ALA A 39 -15.76 -6.43 -13.32
C ALA A 39 -16.49 -5.74 -14.47
N ALA A 40 -15.85 -5.54 -15.62
CA ALA A 40 -16.46 -4.92 -16.80
C ALA A 40 -17.66 -5.71 -17.33
N SER A 41 -17.52 -7.04 -17.43
CA SER A 41 -18.62 -7.93 -17.84
C SER A 41 -19.78 -7.87 -16.84
N GLY A 42 -19.49 -7.82 -15.53
CA GLY A 42 -20.48 -7.73 -14.46
C GLY A 42 -21.28 -6.43 -14.51
N VAL A 43 -20.61 -5.29 -14.69
CA VAL A 43 -21.25 -3.97 -14.80
C VAL A 43 -22.23 -3.96 -15.98
N VAL A 44 -21.81 -4.42 -17.17
CA VAL A 44 -22.68 -4.47 -18.36
C VAL A 44 -23.88 -5.39 -18.13
N GLN A 45 -23.72 -6.51 -17.41
CA GLN A 45 -24.84 -7.40 -17.08
C GLN A 45 -25.85 -6.72 -16.13
N VAL A 46 -25.36 -6.04 -15.09
CA VAL A 46 -26.23 -5.36 -14.11
C VAL A 46 -26.97 -4.19 -14.74
N THR A 47 -26.27 -3.33 -15.48
CA THR A 47 -26.91 -2.18 -16.17
C THR A 47 -27.90 -2.64 -17.22
N GLY A 48 -27.58 -3.66 -18.01
CA GLY A 48 -28.50 -4.25 -18.98
C GLY A 48 -29.75 -4.86 -18.31
N ALA A 49 -29.60 -5.49 -17.14
CA ALA A 49 -30.75 -5.99 -16.37
C ALA A 49 -31.61 -4.84 -15.83
N ALA A 50 -31.01 -3.79 -15.31
CA ALA A 50 -31.74 -2.60 -14.81
C ALA A 50 -32.54 -1.91 -15.92
N VAL A 51 -31.93 -1.70 -17.08
CA VAL A 51 -32.60 -1.11 -18.26
C VAL A 51 -33.80 -1.96 -18.70
N ARG A 52 -33.65 -3.29 -18.74
CA ARG A 52 -34.75 -4.20 -19.08
C ARG A 52 -35.89 -4.14 -18.04
N MET A 53 -35.57 -4.02 -16.76
CA MET A 53 -36.58 -3.87 -15.70
C MET A 53 -37.37 -2.55 -15.85
N LEU A 54 -36.68 -1.45 -16.06
CA LEU A 54 -37.31 -0.15 -16.26
C LEU A 54 -38.16 -0.12 -17.53
N GLY A 55 -37.71 -0.75 -18.62
CA GLY A 55 -38.47 -0.87 -19.86
C GLY A 55 -39.74 -1.72 -19.71
N ARG A 56 -39.71 -2.78 -18.88
CA ARG A 56 -40.89 -3.60 -18.57
C ARG A 56 -41.92 -2.86 -17.74
N ASN A 57 -41.50 -2.05 -16.78
CA ASN A 57 -42.42 -1.22 -15.97
C ASN A 57 -43.09 -0.12 -16.80
N ARG A 58 -42.36 0.52 -17.74
CA ARG A 58 -42.94 1.49 -18.64
C ARG A 58 -43.97 0.88 -19.63
N ARG A 59 -43.79 -0.39 -20.04
CA ARG A 59 -44.75 -1.11 -20.90
C ARG A 59 -46.00 -1.58 -20.12
N ARG A 60 -45.88 -1.86 -18.81
CA ARG A 60 -47.02 -2.21 -17.95
C ARG A 60 -47.90 -0.99 -17.60
N GLY A 61 -47.32 0.20 -17.57
CA GLY A 61 -48.07 1.45 -17.29
C GLY A 61 -48.77 2.09 -18.51
N ARG A 62 -48.47 1.63 -19.74
CA ARG A 62 -49.23 2.02 -20.95
C ARG A 62 -50.25 0.93 -21.22
N GLY A 63 -51.50 1.20 -20.85
CA GLY A 63 -52.66 0.36 -21.13
C GLY A 63 -52.67 -0.07 -22.61
N ARG A 64 -53.05 -1.32 -22.84
CA ARG A 64 -53.26 -1.88 -24.16
C ARG A 64 -54.31 -1.05 -24.93
N LEU A 65 -53.85 -0.25 -25.87
CA LEU A 65 -54.73 0.19 -26.96
C LEU A 65 -54.78 -1.00 -27.94
N PRO A 66 -55.94 -1.51 -28.30
CA PRO A 66 -56.10 -2.56 -29.30
C PRO A 66 -55.93 -1.93 -30.69
N LEU A 67 -54.73 -1.97 -31.24
CA LEU A 67 -54.52 -1.75 -32.66
C LEU A 67 -54.65 -3.07 -33.37
N GLY A 68 -55.66 -3.12 -34.24
CA GLY A 68 -56.04 -4.28 -35.06
C GLY A 68 -54.85 -4.91 -35.77
N ALA A 69 -54.81 -6.22 -35.74
CA ALA A 69 -53.85 -7.06 -36.47
C ALA A 69 -54.11 -6.95 -37.97
N ALA A 70 -53.37 -6.11 -38.67
CA ALA A 70 -53.20 -6.27 -40.12
C ALA A 70 -52.21 -7.43 -40.34
N ALA A 71 -52.70 -8.54 -40.80
CA ALA A 71 -51.91 -9.72 -41.17
C ALA A 71 -51.01 -9.37 -42.35
N LEU A 72 -49.69 -9.36 -42.11
CA LEU A 72 -48.70 -9.40 -43.21
C LEU A 72 -48.66 -10.78 -43.82
N PRO A 73 -48.61 -10.91 -45.17
CA PRO A 73 -48.63 -12.20 -45.86
C PRO A 73 -47.35 -12.99 -45.56
N ARG A 74 -47.51 -14.25 -45.20
CA ARG A 74 -46.44 -15.25 -45.17
C ARG A 74 -45.81 -15.36 -46.55
N ARG A 75 -44.57 -14.90 -46.74
CA ARG A 75 -43.76 -15.31 -47.91
C ARG A 75 -43.50 -16.80 -47.83
N VAL A 76 -44.03 -17.53 -48.79
CA VAL A 76 -43.67 -18.88 -49.10
C VAL A 76 -42.24 -18.84 -49.67
N GLY A 77 -41.27 -19.36 -48.93
CA GLY A 77 -39.89 -19.50 -49.39
C GLY A 77 -39.77 -20.73 -50.27
N GLY A 78 -39.39 -20.56 -51.54
CA GLY A 78 -38.91 -21.63 -52.41
C GLY A 78 -37.49 -22.07 -52.04
N PRO A 79 -37.09 -23.31 -52.34
CA PRO A 79 -35.76 -23.83 -52.06
C PRO A 79 -34.80 -23.49 -53.21
N ALA A 80 -34.26 -22.30 -53.23
CA ALA A 80 -33.10 -21.98 -54.06
C ALA A 80 -32.44 -20.75 -53.44
N ASP A 81 -31.23 -20.92 -52.99
CA ASP A 81 -30.13 -19.99 -52.69
C ASP A 81 -29.46 -20.31 -51.34
N ALA A 82 -28.91 -21.52 -51.33
CA ALA A 82 -28.12 -22.00 -50.17
C ALA A 82 -26.63 -21.58 -50.24
N GLU A 83 -26.31 -20.39 -50.76
CA GLU A 83 -24.90 -19.89 -50.72
C GLU A 83 -24.75 -18.37 -50.60
N ALA A 84 -25.78 -17.67 -50.16
CA ALA A 84 -25.59 -16.30 -49.74
C ALA A 84 -24.85 -16.33 -48.38
N ALA A 85 -23.57 -15.97 -48.40
CA ALA A 85 -22.75 -15.86 -47.19
C ALA A 85 -23.49 -15.02 -46.15
N ASP A 86 -23.89 -15.64 -45.03
CA ASP A 86 -24.61 -14.99 -43.94
C ASP A 86 -23.80 -13.75 -43.49
N PRO A 87 -24.29 -12.53 -43.80
CA PRO A 87 -23.53 -11.29 -43.49
C PRO A 87 -23.20 -11.16 -42.00
N LEU A 88 -24.00 -11.77 -41.13
CA LEU A 88 -23.72 -11.84 -39.70
C LEU A 88 -22.56 -12.78 -39.36
N ARG A 89 -22.37 -13.86 -40.12
CA ARG A 89 -21.20 -14.73 -39.92
C ARG A 89 -19.93 -14.06 -40.41
N THR A 90 -19.97 -13.35 -41.51
CA THR A 90 -18.83 -12.58 -42.03
C THR A 90 -18.45 -11.44 -41.06
N LEU A 91 -19.44 -10.70 -40.54
CA LEU A 91 -19.21 -9.68 -39.54
C LEU A 91 -18.62 -10.26 -38.24
N ARG A 92 -19.10 -11.41 -37.79
CA ARG A 92 -18.57 -12.12 -36.61
C ARG A 92 -17.14 -12.60 -36.83
N ARG A 93 -16.80 -13.11 -38.00
CA ARG A 93 -15.43 -13.50 -38.36
C ARG A 93 -14.49 -12.29 -38.41
N ALA A 94 -14.91 -11.19 -39.06
CA ALA A 94 -14.15 -9.95 -39.11
C ALA A 94 -13.93 -9.38 -37.70
N ALA A 95 -14.94 -9.36 -36.84
CA ALA A 95 -14.80 -8.93 -35.44
C ALA A 95 -13.87 -9.85 -34.64
N ALA A 96 -13.88 -11.15 -34.87
CA ALA A 96 -12.96 -12.07 -34.19
C ALA A 96 -11.51 -11.87 -34.65
N VAL A 97 -11.27 -11.65 -35.95
CA VAL A 97 -9.94 -11.35 -36.51
C VAL A 97 -9.44 -10.01 -35.95
N ALA A 98 -10.27 -8.96 -35.94
CA ALA A 98 -9.93 -7.67 -35.36
C ALA A 98 -9.61 -7.79 -33.86
N ALA A 99 -10.36 -8.59 -33.12
CA ALA A 99 -10.10 -8.87 -31.73
C ALA A 99 -8.76 -9.60 -31.51
N ALA A 100 -8.47 -10.61 -32.31
CA ALA A 100 -7.20 -11.36 -32.27
C ALA A 100 -6.00 -10.44 -32.60
N ALA A 101 -6.11 -9.62 -33.65
CA ALA A 101 -5.11 -8.64 -34.02
C ALA A 101 -4.90 -7.61 -32.89
N GLY A 102 -5.98 -7.11 -32.28
CA GLY A 102 -5.94 -6.21 -31.14
C GLY A 102 -5.21 -6.81 -29.92
N VAL A 103 -5.45 -8.10 -29.64
CA VAL A 103 -4.71 -8.83 -28.58
C VAL A 103 -3.22 -8.92 -28.92
N ALA A 104 -2.86 -9.29 -30.14
CA ALA A 104 -1.46 -9.42 -30.55
C ALA A 104 -0.71 -8.09 -30.44
N VAL A 105 -1.31 -6.98 -30.91
CA VAL A 105 -0.75 -5.63 -30.76
C VAL A 105 -0.62 -5.26 -29.29
N SER A 106 -1.64 -5.48 -28.48
CA SER A 106 -1.63 -5.15 -27.04
C SER A 106 -0.58 -5.94 -26.27
N LEU A 107 -0.36 -7.22 -26.63
CA LEU A 107 0.70 -8.04 -26.03
C LEU A 107 2.09 -7.55 -26.42
N ARG A 108 2.31 -7.24 -27.71
CA ARG A 108 3.57 -6.64 -28.19
C ARG A 108 3.88 -5.33 -27.48
N ASP A 109 2.90 -4.44 -27.36
CA ASP A 109 3.05 -3.18 -26.69
C ASP A 109 3.26 -3.37 -25.19
N SER A 110 2.58 -4.34 -24.56
CA SER A 110 2.79 -4.70 -23.16
C SER A 110 4.23 -5.08 -22.87
N VAL A 111 4.86 -5.90 -23.73
CA VAL A 111 6.29 -6.27 -23.58
C VAL A 111 7.18 -5.03 -23.61
N ARG A 112 6.99 -4.15 -24.60
CA ARG A 112 7.78 -2.91 -24.72
C ARG A 112 7.63 -1.98 -23.51
N TRP A 113 6.39 -1.84 -23.01
CA TRP A 113 6.12 -1.00 -21.86
C TRP A 113 6.66 -1.61 -20.56
N GLN A 114 6.62 -2.94 -20.42
CA GLN A 114 7.23 -3.61 -19.27
C GLN A 114 8.75 -3.43 -19.24
N ALA A 115 9.40 -3.43 -20.40
CA ALA A 115 10.81 -3.09 -20.55
C ALA A 115 11.10 -1.65 -20.07
N ASP A 116 10.28 -0.68 -20.46
CA ASP A 116 10.43 0.71 -20.00
C ASP A 116 10.23 0.84 -18.48
N VAL A 117 9.20 0.21 -17.93
CA VAL A 117 8.95 0.20 -16.49
C VAL A 117 10.11 -0.47 -15.74
N ALA A 118 10.64 -1.60 -16.24
CA ALA A 118 11.77 -2.31 -15.64
C ALA A 118 13.03 -1.43 -15.58
N ARG A 119 13.37 -0.73 -16.67
CA ARG A 119 14.48 0.23 -16.69
C ARG A 119 14.31 1.36 -15.69
N ARG A 120 13.10 1.97 -15.59
CA ARG A 120 12.82 3.07 -14.67
C ARG A 120 12.83 2.64 -13.20
N THR A 121 12.48 1.40 -12.93
CA THR A 121 12.46 0.84 -11.58
C THR A 121 13.72 0.05 -11.21
N GLY A 122 14.71 -0.05 -12.10
CA GLY A 122 16.01 -0.66 -11.82
C GLY A 122 15.98 -2.20 -11.65
N VAL A 123 15.00 -2.89 -12.26
CA VAL A 123 14.89 -4.35 -12.19
C VAL A 123 15.00 -5.01 -13.57
N ARG A 124 15.32 -6.32 -13.59
CA ARG A 124 15.37 -7.09 -14.84
C ARG A 124 13.98 -7.23 -15.45
N GLU A 125 13.92 -7.16 -16.76
CA GLU A 125 12.72 -7.39 -17.55
C GLU A 125 12.24 -8.84 -17.42
N ALA A 126 10.92 -9.01 -17.40
CA ALA A 126 10.33 -10.33 -17.50
C ALA A 126 10.36 -10.82 -18.97
N SER A 127 10.59 -12.12 -19.17
CA SER A 127 10.53 -12.72 -20.50
C SER A 127 9.16 -12.51 -21.16
N PRO A 128 9.09 -12.29 -22.49
CA PRO A 128 7.82 -12.18 -23.23
C PRO A 128 6.87 -13.38 -23.00
N VAL A 129 7.42 -14.58 -22.80
CA VAL A 129 6.64 -15.79 -22.49
C VAL A 129 5.83 -15.63 -21.19
N HIS A 130 6.37 -14.93 -20.17
CA HIS A 130 5.66 -14.67 -18.92
C HIS A 130 4.41 -13.78 -19.14
N HIS A 131 4.47 -12.84 -20.10
CA HIS A 131 3.31 -11.99 -20.41
C HIS A 131 2.21 -12.78 -21.11
N LEU A 132 2.57 -13.68 -22.04
CA LEU A 132 1.62 -14.58 -22.71
C LEU A 132 0.97 -15.54 -21.73
N ALA A 133 1.78 -16.19 -20.88
CA ALA A 133 1.28 -17.09 -19.83
C ALA A 133 0.33 -16.36 -18.87
N GLY A 134 0.71 -15.16 -18.43
CA GLY A 134 -0.12 -14.33 -17.55
C GLY A 134 -1.45 -13.96 -18.20
N TYR A 135 -1.45 -13.60 -19.47
CA TYR A 135 -2.68 -13.29 -20.21
C TYR A 135 -3.60 -14.50 -20.33
N ALA A 136 -3.05 -15.67 -20.71
CA ALA A 136 -3.80 -16.90 -20.84
C ALA A 136 -4.43 -17.33 -19.48
N VAL A 137 -3.65 -17.29 -18.40
CA VAL A 137 -4.15 -17.56 -17.04
C VAL A 137 -5.23 -16.57 -16.64
N GLY A 138 -5.07 -15.29 -16.98
CA GLY A 138 -6.07 -14.26 -16.70
C GLY A 138 -7.39 -14.50 -17.42
N LEU A 139 -7.36 -14.89 -18.69
CA LEU A 139 -8.57 -15.26 -19.44
C LEU A 139 -9.24 -16.52 -18.84
N GLY A 140 -8.45 -17.54 -18.47
CA GLY A 140 -8.95 -18.73 -17.77
C GLY A 140 -9.62 -18.37 -16.45
N GLY A 141 -8.98 -17.53 -15.64
CA GLY A 141 -9.54 -16.99 -14.39
C GLY A 141 -10.85 -16.23 -14.61
N TRP A 142 -10.93 -15.40 -15.65
CA TRP A 142 -12.18 -14.73 -16.00
C TRP A 142 -13.29 -15.71 -16.37
N VAL A 143 -12.99 -16.75 -17.15
CA VAL A 143 -13.97 -17.80 -17.49
C VAL A 143 -14.48 -18.50 -16.23
N VAL A 144 -13.59 -18.85 -15.31
CA VAL A 144 -13.95 -19.46 -14.01
C VAL A 144 -14.83 -18.52 -13.18
N LEU A 145 -14.45 -17.26 -13.01
CA LEU A 145 -15.25 -16.26 -12.28
C LEU A 145 -16.62 -16.05 -12.92
N HIS A 146 -16.68 -16.03 -14.24
CA HIS A 146 -17.94 -15.91 -14.98
C HIS A 146 -18.81 -17.15 -14.78
N GLY A 147 -18.23 -18.34 -14.85
CA GLY A 147 -18.91 -19.63 -14.62
C GLY A 147 -19.49 -19.72 -13.20
N ALA A 148 -18.68 -19.39 -12.19
CA ALA A 148 -19.10 -19.32 -10.79
C ALA A 148 -20.26 -18.34 -10.60
N GLY A 149 -20.17 -17.15 -11.22
CA GLY A 149 -21.26 -16.17 -11.20
C GLY A 149 -22.56 -16.65 -11.87
N ARG A 150 -22.47 -17.44 -12.95
CA ARG A 150 -23.64 -18.07 -13.59
C ARG A 150 -24.26 -19.15 -12.69
N LEU A 151 -23.42 -20.01 -12.11
CA LEU A 151 -23.85 -21.05 -11.19
C LEU A 151 -24.57 -20.44 -9.97
N SER A 152 -23.98 -19.44 -9.34
CA SER A 152 -24.58 -18.72 -8.20
C SER A 152 -25.93 -18.09 -8.57
N ARG A 153 -26.03 -17.45 -9.74
CA ARG A 153 -27.32 -16.91 -10.22
C ARG A 153 -28.34 -18.00 -10.50
N GLY A 154 -27.93 -19.13 -11.05
CA GLY A 154 -28.78 -20.29 -11.28
C GLY A 154 -29.32 -20.88 -9.98
N LEU A 155 -28.45 -21.08 -8.99
CA LEU A 155 -28.80 -21.58 -7.67
C LEU A 155 -29.79 -20.64 -6.96
N ARG A 156 -29.50 -19.34 -6.97
CA ARG A 156 -30.39 -18.32 -6.41
C ARG A 156 -31.77 -18.33 -7.07
N ARG A 157 -31.84 -18.41 -8.41
CA ARG A 157 -33.12 -18.49 -9.13
C ARG A 157 -33.93 -19.74 -8.74
N ARG A 158 -33.26 -20.89 -8.61
CA ARG A 158 -33.91 -22.15 -8.17
C ARG A 158 -34.42 -22.04 -6.74
N LEU A 159 -33.60 -21.44 -5.82
CA LEU A 159 -33.98 -21.21 -4.44
C LEU A 159 -35.19 -20.28 -4.33
N VAL A 160 -35.14 -19.13 -5.02
CA VAL A 160 -36.25 -18.18 -5.05
C VAL A 160 -37.51 -18.83 -5.60
N ALA A 161 -37.41 -19.59 -6.71
CA ALA A 161 -38.56 -20.27 -7.31
C ALA A 161 -39.16 -21.36 -6.37
N ARG A 162 -38.32 -22.04 -5.58
CA ARG A 162 -38.81 -22.97 -4.55
C ARG A 162 -39.52 -22.23 -3.42
N LEU A 163 -38.89 -21.18 -2.87
CA LEU A 163 -39.45 -20.39 -1.77
C LEU A 163 -40.77 -19.70 -2.15
N VAL A 164 -40.86 -19.14 -3.36
CA VAL A 164 -42.11 -18.52 -3.86
C VAL A 164 -43.24 -19.55 -3.98
N ARG A 165 -42.93 -20.80 -4.36
CA ARG A 165 -43.94 -21.89 -4.40
C ARG A 165 -44.37 -22.35 -3.01
N SER A 166 -43.45 -22.31 -2.03
CA SER A 166 -43.75 -22.73 -0.65
C SER A 166 -44.41 -21.62 0.17
N LEU A 167 -44.35 -20.37 -0.27
CA LEU A 167 -44.86 -19.21 0.45
C LEU A 167 -45.78 -18.36 -0.45
N PRO A 168 -46.94 -18.88 -0.87
CA PRO A 168 -47.80 -18.24 -1.87
C PRO A 168 -48.36 -16.88 -1.43
N ILE A 169 -48.42 -16.63 -0.11
CA ILE A 169 -48.96 -15.38 0.47
C ILE A 169 -47.92 -14.24 0.42
N VAL A 170 -46.61 -14.57 0.28
CA VAL A 170 -45.52 -13.58 0.31
C VAL A 170 -45.23 -13.05 -1.10
N PRO A 171 -45.23 -11.73 -1.32
CA PRO A 171 -44.89 -11.17 -2.62
C PRO A 171 -43.54 -11.68 -3.14
N PRO A 172 -43.43 -12.13 -4.41
CA PRO A 172 -42.18 -12.68 -4.98
C PRO A 172 -40.96 -11.73 -4.88
N ALA A 173 -41.21 -10.41 -4.88
CA ALA A 173 -40.18 -9.40 -4.71
C ALA A 173 -39.53 -9.46 -3.31
N LEU A 174 -40.31 -9.68 -2.26
CA LEU A 174 -39.79 -9.82 -0.90
C LEU A 174 -38.98 -11.11 -0.75
N VAL A 175 -39.46 -12.23 -1.31
CA VAL A 175 -38.73 -13.49 -1.33
C VAL A 175 -37.39 -13.35 -2.07
N ALA A 176 -37.40 -12.68 -3.23
CA ALA A 176 -36.18 -12.41 -3.98
C ALA A 176 -35.21 -11.49 -3.24
N GLY A 177 -35.71 -10.47 -2.54
CA GLY A 177 -34.95 -9.56 -1.68
C GLY A 177 -34.31 -10.29 -0.49
N ALA A 178 -35.10 -11.08 0.22
CA ALA A 178 -34.62 -11.91 1.34
C ALA A 178 -33.54 -12.91 0.88
N ALA A 179 -33.79 -13.61 -0.23
CA ALA A 179 -32.79 -14.53 -0.80
C ALA A 179 -31.49 -13.81 -1.22
N ALA A 180 -31.59 -12.60 -1.76
CA ALA A 180 -30.42 -11.81 -2.09
C ALA A 180 -29.65 -11.40 -0.82
N LEU A 181 -30.35 -10.99 0.24
CA LEU A 181 -29.75 -10.65 1.53
C LEU A 181 -29.04 -11.86 2.16
N VAL A 182 -29.66 -13.04 2.15
CA VAL A 182 -29.06 -14.29 2.64
C VAL A 182 -27.75 -14.60 1.87
N VAL A 183 -27.77 -14.47 0.55
CA VAL A 183 -26.56 -14.71 -0.27
C VAL A 183 -25.46 -13.70 0.06
N ILE A 184 -25.80 -12.42 0.20
CA ILE A 184 -24.83 -11.36 0.59
C ILE A 184 -24.26 -11.66 1.97
N ARG A 185 -25.11 -12.03 2.94
CA ARG A 185 -24.68 -12.38 4.30
C ARG A 185 -23.81 -13.64 4.32
N PHE A 186 -24.16 -14.65 3.52
CA PHE A 186 -23.34 -15.86 3.40
C PHE A 186 -21.95 -15.57 2.86
N TYR A 187 -21.84 -14.82 1.75
CA TYR A 187 -20.52 -14.42 1.23
C TYR A 187 -19.75 -13.51 2.21
N GLY A 188 -20.45 -12.62 2.88
CA GLY A 188 -19.87 -11.79 3.95
C GLY A 188 -19.32 -12.64 5.11
N TRP A 189 -20.10 -13.65 5.57
CA TRP A 189 -19.67 -14.59 6.60
C TRP A 189 -18.48 -15.45 6.15
N MET A 190 -18.52 -15.98 4.92
CA MET A 190 -17.42 -16.75 4.36
C MET A 190 -16.15 -15.92 4.25
N LEU A 191 -16.25 -14.69 3.76
CA LEU A 191 -15.12 -13.76 3.69
C LEU A 191 -14.58 -13.44 5.08
N ALA A 192 -15.45 -13.16 6.05
CA ALA A 192 -15.03 -12.92 7.42
C ALA A 192 -14.32 -14.13 8.03
N GLY A 193 -14.78 -15.36 7.74
CA GLY A 193 -14.10 -16.60 8.15
C GLY A 193 -12.70 -16.74 7.54
N VAL A 194 -12.55 -16.48 6.24
CA VAL A 194 -11.24 -16.49 5.56
C VAL A 194 -10.30 -15.45 6.15
N LEU A 195 -10.81 -14.24 6.41
CA LEU A 195 -10.01 -13.16 7.00
C LEU A 195 -9.62 -13.48 8.45
N ALA A 196 -10.53 -14.05 9.25
CA ALA A 196 -10.23 -14.47 10.61
C ALA A 196 -9.19 -15.60 10.65
N GLN A 197 -9.28 -16.57 9.73
CA GLN A 197 -8.29 -17.64 9.61
C GLN A 197 -6.92 -17.09 9.20
N ALA A 198 -6.88 -16.12 8.30
CA ALA A 198 -5.65 -15.46 7.89
C ALA A 198 -5.00 -14.66 9.05
N ASP A 199 -5.81 -14.02 9.90
CA ASP A 199 -5.34 -13.33 11.10
C ASP A 199 -4.77 -14.34 12.15
N GLN A 200 -5.47 -15.45 12.39
CA GLN A 200 -4.97 -16.53 13.25
C GLN A 200 -3.66 -17.13 12.73
N ASN A 201 -3.56 -17.36 11.42
CA ASN A 201 -2.31 -17.83 10.81
C ASN A 201 -1.16 -16.81 11.01
N GLY A 202 -1.46 -15.52 10.99
CA GLY A 202 -0.51 -14.45 11.32
C GLY A 202 0.02 -14.58 12.75
N VAL A 203 -0.83 -14.91 13.74
CA VAL A 203 -0.40 -15.20 15.12
C VAL A 203 0.53 -16.39 15.16
N ILE A 204 0.13 -17.51 14.56
CA ILE A 204 0.95 -18.73 14.53
C ILE A 204 2.33 -18.43 13.89
N GLN A 205 2.37 -17.77 12.74
CA GLN A 205 3.61 -17.42 12.06
C GLN A 205 4.48 -16.47 12.89
N SER A 206 3.88 -15.54 13.62
CA SER A 206 4.62 -14.60 14.47
C SER A 206 5.37 -15.29 15.63
N PHE A 207 4.94 -16.48 16.04
CA PHE A 207 5.55 -17.19 17.17
C PHE A 207 6.21 -18.53 16.79
N ALA A 208 5.80 -19.18 15.69
CA ALA A 208 6.31 -20.49 15.29
C ALA A 208 7.78 -20.46 14.78
N GLN A 209 8.23 -19.34 14.23
CA GLN A 209 9.55 -19.24 13.59
C GLN A 209 10.64 -18.68 14.50
N VAL A 210 10.30 -18.37 15.74
CA VAL A 210 11.26 -17.77 16.67
C VAL A 210 11.64 -18.81 17.71
N GLY A 211 12.82 -19.37 17.57
CA GLY A 211 13.44 -20.13 18.65
C GLY A 211 13.42 -19.29 19.94
N VAL A 212 13.40 -19.95 21.11
CA VAL A 212 13.45 -19.30 22.42
C VAL A 212 14.86 -18.71 22.61
N GLY A 213 15.17 -17.67 21.82
CA GLY A 213 16.43 -16.93 21.98
C GLY A 213 16.35 -16.04 23.22
N ALA A 214 17.49 -15.76 23.80
CA ALA A 214 17.61 -14.74 24.82
C ALA A 214 17.23 -13.37 24.25
N GLY A 215 16.55 -12.55 25.04
CA GLY A 215 16.27 -11.16 24.65
C GLY A 215 17.56 -10.34 24.50
N PRO A 216 17.45 -9.05 24.12
CA PRO A 216 18.63 -8.19 23.98
C PRO A 216 19.40 -8.08 25.29
N ALA A 217 20.74 -8.09 25.20
CA ALA A 217 21.63 -7.95 26.35
C ALA A 217 21.60 -6.51 26.91
N GLU A 218 21.29 -5.55 26.05
CA GLU A 218 21.30 -4.13 26.40
C GLU A 218 20.10 -3.78 27.27
N ARG A 219 20.37 -3.33 28.51
CA ARG A 219 19.36 -2.93 29.51
C ARG A 219 18.38 -1.87 29.01
N VAL A 220 18.81 -1.04 28.08
CA VAL A 220 18.00 0.04 27.48
C VAL A 220 17.06 -0.42 26.35
N ARG A 221 16.89 -1.73 26.18
CA ARG A 221 15.99 -2.29 25.19
C ARG A 221 14.88 -3.11 25.84
N SER A 222 13.65 -3.00 25.33
CA SER A 222 12.57 -3.88 25.77
C SER A 222 12.87 -5.33 25.46
N GLY A 223 12.42 -6.24 26.29
CA GLY A 223 12.73 -7.67 26.21
C GLY A 223 14.08 -8.06 26.81
N SER A 224 14.88 -7.12 27.33
CA SER A 224 16.07 -7.41 28.15
C SER A 224 15.66 -7.98 29.51
N ARG A 225 16.63 -8.51 30.26
CA ARG A 225 16.40 -9.13 31.58
C ARG A 225 15.66 -8.19 32.56
N GLU A 226 15.84 -6.90 32.44
CA GLU A 226 15.24 -5.89 33.33
C GLU A 226 13.97 -5.26 32.75
N SER A 227 13.56 -5.66 31.54
CA SER A 227 12.39 -5.11 30.87
C SER A 227 11.09 -5.56 31.54
N PHE A 228 10.13 -4.67 31.62
CA PHE A 228 8.76 -5.00 32.00
C PHE A 228 8.01 -5.72 30.89
N GLU A 229 8.54 -5.66 29.65
CA GLU A 229 7.99 -6.30 28.46
C GLU A 229 8.69 -7.65 28.23
N PRO A 230 8.05 -8.79 28.47
CA PRO A 230 8.67 -10.10 28.25
C PRO A 230 8.99 -10.31 26.77
N PHE A 231 10.23 -10.66 26.45
CA PHE A 231 10.65 -10.92 25.08
C PHE A 231 9.78 -11.98 24.38
N ALA A 232 9.30 -12.98 25.14
CA ALA A 232 8.45 -14.05 24.63
C ALA A 232 7.07 -13.56 24.12
N THR A 233 6.56 -12.44 24.63
CA THR A 233 5.25 -11.88 24.23
C THR A 233 5.32 -10.99 22.97
N MET A 234 6.53 -10.59 22.57
CA MET A 234 6.74 -9.85 21.35
C MET A 234 6.68 -10.80 20.16
N GLY A 235 5.86 -10.54 19.17
CA GLY A 235 5.87 -11.27 17.92
C GLY A 235 7.20 -11.11 17.17
N LEU A 236 7.38 -11.86 16.07
CA LEU A 236 8.58 -11.87 15.26
C LEU A 236 9.17 -10.46 15.00
N HIS A 237 8.33 -9.53 14.57
CA HIS A 237 8.77 -8.17 14.23
C HIS A 237 9.15 -7.33 15.45
N GLY A 238 8.45 -7.50 16.58
CA GLY A 238 8.82 -6.83 17.82
C GLY A 238 10.19 -7.31 18.32
N ARG A 239 10.44 -8.62 18.28
CA ARG A 239 11.75 -9.19 18.61
C ARG A 239 12.85 -8.68 17.68
N ALA A 240 12.61 -8.71 16.35
CA ALA A 240 13.54 -8.17 15.36
C ALA A 240 13.82 -6.67 15.59
N PHE A 241 12.82 -5.89 15.99
CA PHE A 241 12.99 -4.48 16.29
C PHE A 241 13.90 -4.27 17.52
N VAL A 242 13.65 -4.97 18.63
CA VAL A 242 14.42 -4.74 19.86
C VAL A 242 15.83 -5.34 19.81
N THR A 243 16.04 -6.41 19.04
CA THR A 243 17.37 -7.02 18.85
C THR A 243 18.17 -6.40 17.72
N GLY A 244 17.52 -5.77 16.75
CA GLY A 244 18.14 -5.12 15.59
C GLY A 244 18.65 -3.71 15.87
N GLY A 245 19.06 -3.05 14.78
CA GLY A 245 19.57 -1.67 14.77
C GLY A 245 20.97 -1.50 15.33
N PRO A 246 21.56 -0.32 15.15
CA PRO A 246 22.93 -0.08 15.52
C PRO A 246 23.13 -0.08 17.04
N ARG A 247 24.33 -0.40 17.45
CA ARG A 247 24.84 -0.27 18.83
C ARG A 247 25.67 1.00 18.94
N GLY A 248 25.84 1.52 20.15
CA GLY A 248 26.62 2.72 20.39
C GLY A 248 28.04 2.65 19.83
N ALA A 249 28.72 1.53 19.98
CA ALA A 249 30.05 1.30 19.41
C ALA A 249 30.05 1.40 17.87
N ARG A 250 29.05 0.79 17.21
CA ARG A 250 28.91 0.82 15.75
C ARG A 250 28.61 2.25 15.25
N ILE A 251 27.76 2.98 15.96
CA ILE A 251 27.49 4.39 15.66
C ILE A 251 28.77 5.22 15.78
N GLN A 252 29.56 5.00 16.82
CA GLN A 252 30.82 5.70 17.03
C GLN A 252 31.82 5.42 15.90
N GLU A 253 31.95 4.18 15.49
CA GLU A 253 32.81 3.76 14.37
C GLU A 253 32.42 4.50 13.08
N VAL A 254 31.14 4.45 12.69
CA VAL A 254 30.65 5.11 11.47
C VAL A 254 30.83 6.63 11.54
N TRP A 255 30.56 7.26 12.67
CA TRP A 255 30.79 8.69 12.82
C TRP A 255 32.29 9.06 12.74
N GLY A 256 33.18 8.14 13.12
CA GLY A 256 34.63 8.27 12.97
C GLY A 256 35.09 8.28 11.51
N SER A 257 34.34 7.65 10.59
CA SER A 257 34.64 7.62 9.15
C SER A 257 34.04 8.77 8.33
N LEU A 258 33.13 9.57 8.93
CA LEU A 258 32.50 10.71 8.24
C LEU A 258 33.50 11.84 7.98
N SER A 259 33.06 12.83 7.21
CA SER A 259 33.84 14.02 6.86
C SER A 259 34.38 14.76 8.11
N PRO A 260 35.49 15.52 8.02
CA PRO A 260 36.00 16.34 9.13
C PRO A 260 34.94 17.27 9.71
N GLY A 261 34.14 17.94 8.88
CA GLY A 261 33.07 18.85 9.31
C GLY A 261 31.98 18.15 10.14
N ALA A 262 31.61 16.92 9.75
CA ALA A 262 30.69 16.10 10.52
C ALA A 262 31.29 15.69 11.87
N ARG A 263 32.58 15.29 11.89
CA ARG A 263 33.30 14.94 13.14
C ARG A 263 33.45 16.13 14.09
N ASP A 264 33.75 17.31 13.59
CA ASP A 264 33.82 18.54 14.39
C ASP A 264 32.49 18.92 15.03
N THR A 265 31.41 18.75 14.26
CA THR A 265 30.05 18.92 14.79
C THR A 265 29.75 17.89 15.87
N ALA A 266 30.23 16.67 15.70
CA ALA A 266 30.12 15.61 16.68
C ALA A 266 30.93 15.91 17.96
N ALA A 267 32.15 16.42 17.83
CA ALA A 267 33.02 16.72 18.96
C ALA A 267 32.45 17.80 19.90
N ARG A 268 31.66 18.72 19.36
CA ARG A 268 30.97 19.77 20.15
C ARG A 268 29.70 19.27 20.87
N GLY A 269 29.26 18.06 20.60
CA GLY A 269 28.06 17.45 21.18
C GLY A 269 28.37 16.50 22.32
N ARG A 270 27.31 15.90 22.89
CA ARG A 270 27.45 14.76 23.81
C ARG A 270 28.07 13.59 23.06
N GLY A 271 28.86 12.76 23.75
CA GLY A 271 29.42 11.54 23.19
C GLY A 271 28.36 10.58 22.64
N THR A 272 28.82 9.54 21.94
CA THR A 272 27.92 8.48 21.45
C THR A 272 27.37 7.67 22.61
N THR A 273 26.10 7.31 22.54
CA THR A 273 25.41 6.51 23.56
C THR A 273 24.70 5.31 22.92
N GLU A 274 24.29 4.34 23.72
CA GLU A 274 23.46 3.22 23.25
C GLU A 274 22.03 3.72 22.98
N PRO A 275 21.48 3.52 21.76
CA PRO A 275 20.12 3.92 21.45
C PRO A 275 19.10 3.06 22.20
N ILE A 276 18.06 3.72 22.72
CA ILE A 276 16.96 3.07 23.43
C ILE A 276 15.93 2.55 22.41
N ARG A 277 15.52 1.27 22.55
CA ARG A 277 14.41 0.71 21.77
C ARG A 277 13.34 0.13 22.67
N VAL A 278 12.14 0.70 22.60
CA VAL A 278 10.97 0.30 23.38
C VAL A 278 9.89 -0.27 22.49
N PHE A 279 9.37 -1.45 22.87
CA PHE A 279 8.30 -2.10 22.12
C PHE A 279 7.30 -2.77 23.07
N ALA A 280 6.01 -2.44 22.87
CA ALA A 280 4.91 -3.12 23.57
C ALA A 280 4.24 -4.12 22.62
N GLY A 281 4.26 -5.41 23.00
CA GLY A 281 3.67 -6.51 22.23
C GLY A 281 2.16 -6.61 22.44
N ARG A 282 1.39 -6.87 21.37
CA ARG A 282 -0.06 -7.02 21.45
C ARG A 282 -0.51 -8.20 22.32
N LEU A 283 0.30 -9.27 22.44
CA LEU A 283 -0.05 -10.42 23.27
C LEU A 283 -0.11 -10.04 24.74
N GLY A 284 0.84 -9.19 25.21
CA GLY A 284 0.82 -8.66 26.58
C GLY A 284 -0.19 -7.54 26.79
N HIS A 285 -0.47 -6.76 25.74
CA HIS A 285 -1.28 -5.55 25.81
C HIS A 285 -2.29 -5.48 24.66
N PRO A 286 -3.41 -6.21 24.74
CA PRO A 286 -4.44 -6.21 23.70
C PRO A 286 -5.21 -4.87 23.60
N ASP A 287 -5.32 -4.12 24.71
CA ASP A 287 -5.92 -2.78 24.72
C ASP A 287 -4.91 -1.69 24.35
N PRO A 288 -5.24 -0.75 23.45
CA PRO A 288 -4.35 0.35 23.08
C PRO A 288 -3.88 1.25 24.23
N ARG A 289 -4.67 1.39 25.28
CA ARG A 289 -4.30 2.22 26.44
C ARG A 289 -3.29 1.50 27.33
N ASP A 290 -3.44 0.19 27.50
CA ASP A 290 -2.48 -0.63 28.23
C ASP A 290 -1.15 -0.68 27.49
N ALA A 291 -1.16 -0.87 26.19
CA ALA A 291 0.03 -0.77 25.35
C ALA A 291 0.73 0.59 25.48
N ALA A 292 -0.03 1.68 25.51
CA ALA A 292 0.52 3.02 25.71
C ALA A 292 1.08 3.24 27.12
N ALA A 293 0.47 2.66 28.15
CA ALA A 293 0.99 2.71 29.52
C ALA A 293 2.30 1.92 29.66
N ALA A 294 2.34 0.70 29.10
CA ALA A 294 3.53 -0.13 29.05
C ALA A 294 4.69 0.55 28.33
N VAL A 295 4.43 1.19 27.19
CA VAL A 295 5.40 2.03 26.48
C VAL A 295 5.99 3.12 27.37
N VAL A 296 5.16 3.85 28.12
CA VAL A 296 5.65 4.93 29.00
C VAL A 296 6.47 4.36 30.15
N ALA A 297 6.04 3.27 30.77
CA ALA A 297 6.79 2.58 31.83
C ALA A 297 8.19 2.13 31.35
N GLU A 298 8.28 1.54 30.16
CA GLU A 298 9.56 1.15 29.56
C GLU A 298 10.43 2.36 29.19
N LEU A 299 9.86 3.47 28.71
CA LEU A 299 10.59 4.71 28.47
C LEU A 299 11.14 5.31 29.77
N GLU A 300 10.42 5.20 30.89
CA GLU A 300 10.90 5.62 32.21
C GLU A 300 12.02 4.72 32.71
N ARG A 301 11.82 3.40 32.69
CA ARG A 301 12.84 2.41 33.08
C ARG A 301 14.16 2.61 32.35
N THR A 302 14.10 2.84 31.03
CA THR A 302 15.28 2.99 30.17
C THR A 302 15.93 4.37 30.21
N GLY A 303 15.35 5.32 30.96
CA GLY A 303 15.84 6.71 31.02
C GLY A 303 15.63 7.51 29.72
N ALA A 304 14.67 7.12 28.90
CA ALA A 304 14.41 7.75 27.60
C ALA A 304 14.07 9.24 27.71
N PHE A 305 13.46 9.65 28.81
CA PHE A 305 13.09 11.05 29.04
C PHE A 305 14.28 11.97 29.39
N SER A 306 15.49 11.44 29.50
CA SER A 306 16.74 12.18 29.62
C SER A 306 17.53 12.26 28.31
N ARG A 307 17.04 11.63 27.24
CA ARG A 307 17.64 11.68 25.90
C ARG A 307 17.26 12.97 25.17
N ARG A 308 17.99 13.31 24.10
CA ARG A 308 17.71 14.48 23.27
C ARG A 308 16.39 14.37 22.51
N ALA A 309 16.01 13.15 22.12
CA ALA A 309 14.87 12.92 21.25
C ALA A 309 14.15 11.60 21.56
N ILE A 310 12.83 11.60 21.34
CA ILE A 310 11.99 10.40 21.33
C ILE A 310 11.29 10.34 19.98
N LEU A 311 11.44 9.21 19.28
CA LEU A 311 10.72 8.90 18.04
C LEU A 311 9.59 7.92 18.34
N VAL A 312 8.35 8.34 18.11
CA VAL A 312 7.20 7.42 18.06
C VAL A 312 7.11 6.88 16.63
N ALA A 313 7.64 5.67 16.43
CA ALA A 313 7.64 4.97 15.16
C ALA A 313 6.44 4.02 15.12
N ILE A 314 5.47 4.30 14.26
CA ILE A 314 4.28 3.45 14.12
C ILE A 314 4.59 2.31 13.15
N GLY A 315 4.52 1.08 13.68
CA GLY A 315 4.71 -0.13 12.89
C GLY A 315 3.52 -0.45 11.97
N THR A 316 3.72 -1.43 11.09
CA THR A 316 2.65 -2.00 10.27
C THR A 316 1.81 -3.01 11.07
N GLY A 317 0.88 -3.71 10.42
CA GLY A 317 -0.07 -4.60 11.08
C GLY A 317 0.57 -5.60 12.04
N SER A 318 1.55 -6.34 11.57
CA SER A 318 2.27 -7.38 12.35
C SER A 318 3.29 -6.82 13.36
N GLY A 319 3.39 -5.49 13.50
CA GLY A 319 4.38 -4.83 14.38
C GLY A 319 5.72 -4.56 13.71
N TRP A 320 5.83 -4.74 12.39
CA TRP A 320 7.04 -4.39 11.65
C TRP A 320 7.27 -2.87 11.68
N VAL A 321 8.43 -2.48 12.18
CA VAL A 321 8.90 -1.09 12.26
C VAL A 321 9.97 -0.88 11.20
N PRO A 322 9.89 0.16 10.34
CA PRO A 322 10.84 0.37 9.25
C PRO A 322 12.29 0.48 9.76
N PRO A 323 13.15 -0.53 9.52
CA PRO A 323 14.48 -0.55 10.12
C PRO A 323 15.41 0.52 9.56
N TRP A 324 15.27 0.86 8.28
CA TRP A 324 16.03 1.94 7.65
C TRP A 324 15.76 3.28 8.30
N SER A 325 14.49 3.64 8.47
CA SER A 325 14.10 4.92 9.06
C SER A 325 14.48 5.03 10.52
N THR A 326 14.32 3.94 11.30
CA THR A 326 14.69 3.97 12.73
C THR A 326 16.19 3.98 12.94
N SER A 327 16.96 3.18 12.18
CA SER A 327 18.42 3.22 12.26
C SER A 327 18.99 4.57 11.80
N ALA A 328 18.42 5.16 10.73
CA ALA A 328 18.81 6.51 10.31
C ALA A 328 18.64 7.54 11.45
N PHE A 329 17.50 7.49 12.14
CA PHE A 329 17.25 8.36 13.28
C PHE A 329 18.26 8.15 14.42
N GLU A 330 18.61 6.89 14.73
CA GLU A 330 19.58 6.54 15.76
C GLU A 330 21.00 6.98 15.42
N TYR A 331 21.44 6.76 14.18
CA TYR A 331 22.74 7.24 13.68
C TYR A 331 22.85 8.75 13.76
N LEU A 332 21.84 9.49 13.29
CA LEU A 332 21.83 10.95 13.24
C LEU A 332 21.75 11.59 14.63
N HIS A 333 21.21 10.89 15.62
CA HIS A 333 21.26 11.32 17.03
C HIS A 333 22.49 10.79 17.78
N ARG A 334 23.37 10.04 17.14
CA ARG A 334 24.52 9.39 17.79
C ARG A 334 24.12 8.52 18.99
N GLY A 335 22.94 7.86 18.85
CA GLY A 335 22.37 7.04 19.90
C GLY A 335 21.69 7.80 21.05
N ASP A 336 21.85 9.14 21.16
CA ASP A 336 21.18 9.93 22.22
C ASP A 336 19.69 10.14 21.91
N CYS A 337 19.00 9.02 21.73
CA CYS A 337 17.57 9.00 21.42
C CYS A 337 16.89 7.72 21.93
N ALA A 338 15.57 7.74 21.90
CA ALA A 338 14.73 6.57 22.10
C ALA A 338 13.78 6.40 20.91
N VAL A 339 13.65 5.18 20.43
CA VAL A 339 12.66 4.79 19.42
C VAL A 339 11.64 3.88 20.07
N VAL A 340 10.36 4.22 19.92
CA VAL A 340 9.27 3.49 20.55
C VAL A 340 8.21 3.08 19.53
N SER A 341 7.72 1.84 19.67
CA SER A 341 6.60 1.31 18.88
C SER A 341 5.70 0.42 19.72
N ALA A 342 4.49 0.18 19.23
CA ALA A 342 3.55 -0.78 19.82
C ALA A 342 2.84 -1.54 18.72
N GLN A 343 2.62 -2.83 18.95
CA GLN A 343 1.94 -3.74 18.02
C GLN A 343 0.42 -3.66 18.21
N TYR A 344 -0.32 -3.63 17.10
CA TYR A 344 -1.81 -3.58 17.13
C TYR A 344 -2.49 -4.75 16.41
N SER A 345 -1.75 -5.58 15.69
CA SER A 345 -2.26 -6.73 14.95
C SER A 345 -1.16 -7.78 14.79
N PHE A 346 -1.53 -8.98 14.34
CA PHE A 346 -0.58 -9.99 13.86
C PHE A 346 -0.70 -10.21 12.35
N ALA A 347 -1.72 -9.61 11.73
CA ALA A 347 -1.97 -9.73 10.30
C ALA A 347 -0.91 -8.98 9.49
N GLY A 348 -0.58 -9.51 8.32
CA GLY A 348 0.23 -8.82 7.33
C GLY A 348 -0.37 -7.47 6.91
N SER A 349 0.47 -6.53 6.44
CA SER A 349 0.09 -5.13 6.25
C SER A 349 -1.16 -4.93 5.39
N TRP A 350 -1.29 -5.62 4.26
CA TRP A 350 -2.45 -5.47 3.38
C TRP A 350 -3.74 -6.00 4.03
N LEU A 351 -3.66 -7.12 4.75
CA LEU A 351 -4.78 -7.69 5.48
C LEU A 351 -5.16 -6.79 6.65
N ALA A 352 -4.17 -6.33 7.43
CA ALA A 352 -4.38 -5.39 8.52
C ALA A 352 -4.97 -4.05 8.04
N PHE A 353 -4.61 -3.59 6.84
CA PHE A 353 -5.23 -2.40 6.23
C PHE A 353 -6.72 -2.63 5.94
N LEU A 354 -7.14 -3.82 5.56
CA LEU A 354 -8.54 -4.14 5.31
C LEU A 354 -9.34 -4.29 6.60
N ILE A 355 -8.79 -4.98 7.61
CA ILE A 355 -9.53 -5.42 8.80
C ILE A 355 -9.16 -4.66 10.08
N HIS A 356 -7.92 -4.18 10.24
CA HIS A 356 -7.39 -3.58 11.48
C HIS A 356 -6.95 -2.12 11.36
N ARG A 357 -7.26 -1.42 10.26
CA ARG A 357 -6.88 -0.01 10.07
C ARG A 357 -7.39 0.95 11.16
N ARG A 358 -8.48 0.57 11.86
CA ARG A 358 -8.97 1.33 13.01
C ARG A 358 -8.04 1.17 14.21
N ALA A 359 -7.62 -0.06 14.52
CA ALA A 359 -6.67 -0.36 15.59
C ALA A 359 -5.33 0.36 15.39
N ALA A 360 -4.81 0.43 14.14
CA ALA A 360 -3.59 1.19 13.83
C ALA A 360 -3.68 2.66 14.30
N ARG A 361 -4.81 3.33 14.02
CA ARG A 361 -5.03 4.72 14.44
C ARG A 361 -5.23 4.87 15.95
N GLU A 362 -5.89 3.90 16.58
CA GLU A 362 -6.16 3.92 18.02
C GLU A 362 -4.86 3.77 18.82
N VAL A 363 -4.04 2.76 18.52
CA VAL A 363 -2.74 2.57 19.18
C VAL A 363 -1.82 3.76 18.95
N ALA A 364 -1.68 4.24 17.72
CA ALA A 364 -0.87 5.41 17.44
C ALA A 364 -1.31 6.64 18.24
N ARG A 365 -2.62 6.86 18.38
CA ARG A 365 -3.19 7.96 19.15
C ARG A 365 -2.91 7.83 20.64
N GLU A 366 -3.13 6.65 21.22
CA GLU A 366 -2.93 6.44 22.65
C GLU A 366 -1.45 6.52 23.04
N VAL A 367 -0.55 5.91 22.26
CA VAL A 367 0.91 6.01 22.48
C VAL A 367 1.37 7.48 22.37
N MET A 368 0.99 8.18 21.30
CA MET A 368 1.37 9.58 21.11
C MET A 368 0.85 10.48 22.26
N ARG A 369 -0.39 10.26 22.71
CA ARG A 369 -0.99 10.97 23.82
C ARG A 369 -0.27 10.69 25.14
N ALA A 370 0.05 9.44 25.43
CA ALA A 370 0.70 9.02 26.66
C ALA A 370 2.13 9.60 26.75
N VAL A 371 2.93 9.44 25.69
CA VAL A 371 4.29 10.02 25.62
C VAL A 371 4.23 11.54 25.75
N ARG A 372 3.36 12.21 25.00
CA ARG A 372 3.21 13.67 25.10
C ARG A 372 2.78 14.14 26.48
N ARG A 373 1.86 13.44 27.14
CA ARG A 373 1.40 13.74 28.50
C ARG A 373 2.57 13.68 29.49
N ARG A 374 3.41 12.67 29.36
CA ARG A 374 4.60 12.52 30.20
C ARG A 374 5.64 13.61 29.91
N LEU A 375 5.91 13.93 28.66
CA LEU A 375 6.82 15.00 28.25
C LEU A 375 6.40 16.38 28.81
N ARG A 376 5.12 16.66 28.89
CA ARG A 376 4.61 17.94 29.45
C ARG A 376 4.92 18.13 30.93
N ARG A 377 5.24 17.08 31.67
CA ARG A 377 5.66 17.16 33.09
C ARG A 377 7.15 17.46 33.22
N ILE A 378 7.89 17.52 32.13
CA ILE A 378 9.32 17.83 32.10
C ILE A 378 9.47 19.31 31.73
N PRO A 379 10.31 20.08 32.44
CA PRO A 379 10.61 21.47 32.10
C PRO A 379 11.05 21.60 30.64
N PRO A 380 10.63 22.64 29.90
CA PRO A 380 10.89 22.81 28.48
C PRO A 380 12.36 22.63 28.09
N GLU A 381 13.28 23.10 28.93
CA GLU A 381 14.73 23.13 28.68
C GLU A 381 15.37 21.74 28.74
N ARG A 382 14.74 20.81 29.48
CA ARG A 382 15.20 19.42 29.65
C ARG A 382 14.36 18.40 28.85
N ARG A 383 13.31 18.89 28.18
CA ARG A 383 12.35 18.04 27.49
C ARG A 383 12.93 17.46 26.21
N PRO A 384 12.94 16.13 26.01
CA PRO A 384 13.23 15.53 24.73
C PRO A 384 12.36 16.10 23.60
N ARG A 385 12.94 16.29 22.44
CA ARG A 385 12.17 16.58 21.22
C ARG A 385 11.36 15.35 20.82
N LEU A 386 10.14 15.57 20.38
CA LEU A 386 9.20 14.51 20.01
C LEU A 386 9.08 14.42 18.49
N TYR A 387 9.41 13.26 17.94
CA TYR A 387 9.30 12.98 16.52
C TYR A 387 8.29 11.85 16.26
N ALA A 388 7.76 11.81 15.04
CA ALA A 388 6.87 10.76 14.59
C ALA A 388 7.33 10.20 13.24
N ALA A 389 7.18 8.90 13.05
CA ALA A 389 7.43 8.27 11.75
C ALA A 389 6.50 7.08 11.53
N GLY A 390 6.34 6.74 10.26
CA GLY A 390 5.67 5.53 9.83
C GLY A 390 5.79 5.34 8.33
N GLU A 391 5.73 4.08 7.93
CA GLU A 391 5.74 3.67 6.54
C GLU A 391 4.45 2.92 6.24
N SER A 392 3.88 3.14 5.05
CA SER A 392 2.71 2.38 4.62
C SER A 392 1.53 2.49 5.61
N LEU A 393 1.03 1.35 6.10
CA LEU A 393 0.01 1.29 7.15
C LEU A 393 0.46 1.96 8.46
N GLY A 394 1.76 1.96 8.75
CA GLY A 394 2.34 2.72 9.87
C GLY A 394 2.17 4.23 9.67
N ALA A 395 2.38 4.77 8.47
CA ALA A 395 2.09 6.16 8.15
C ALA A 395 0.59 6.47 8.26
N TYR A 396 -0.26 5.58 7.77
CA TYR A 396 -1.72 5.71 7.93
C TYR A 396 -2.14 5.76 9.40
N GLY A 397 -1.63 4.85 10.23
CA GLY A 397 -1.88 4.79 11.66
C GLY A 397 -1.36 6.05 12.37
N GLY A 398 -0.10 6.42 12.11
CA GLY A 398 0.58 7.55 12.73
C GLY A 398 -0.09 8.89 12.42
N LEU A 399 -0.46 9.14 11.16
CA LEU A 399 -1.25 10.31 10.77
C LEU A 399 -2.62 10.33 11.46
N GLY A 400 -3.17 9.15 11.80
CA GLY A 400 -4.42 9.01 12.55
C GLY A 400 -4.34 9.45 14.01
N ALA A 401 -3.15 9.69 14.56
CA ALA A 401 -2.98 10.28 15.88
C ALA A 401 -3.34 11.78 15.90
N PHE A 402 -3.41 12.43 14.75
CA PHE A 402 -3.65 13.87 14.61
C PHE A 402 -5.00 14.15 13.96
N VAL A 403 -5.67 15.20 14.42
CA VAL A 403 -6.97 15.63 13.87
C VAL A 403 -6.78 16.40 12.56
N SER A 404 -5.69 17.17 12.45
CA SER A 404 -5.40 18.04 11.31
C SER A 404 -3.89 18.23 11.11
N PRO A 405 -3.44 18.73 9.94
CA PRO A 405 -2.05 19.12 9.73
C PRO A 405 -1.54 20.10 10.80
N GLY A 406 -2.32 21.12 11.13
CA GLY A 406 -1.96 22.07 12.17
C GLY A 406 -1.83 21.44 13.58
N THR A 407 -2.63 20.41 13.90
CA THR A 407 -2.47 19.66 15.14
C THR A 407 -1.18 18.87 15.15
N MET A 408 -0.83 18.22 14.04
CA MET A 408 0.45 17.53 13.89
C MET A 408 1.62 18.47 14.15
N LEU A 409 1.66 19.62 13.49
CA LEU A 409 2.72 20.61 13.63
C LEU A 409 2.84 21.21 15.06
N ARG A 410 1.77 21.18 15.87
CA ARG A 410 1.82 21.61 17.28
C ARG A 410 2.23 20.49 18.24
N VAL A 411 2.23 19.24 17.81
CA VAL A 411 2.46 18.08 18.68
C VAL A 411 3.88 17.58 18.56
N VAL A 412 4.43 17.54 17.35
CA VAL A 412 5.76 16.98 17.07
C VAL A 412 6.75 18.07 16.64
N ASP A 413 8.02 17.86 16.95
CA ASP A 413 9.13 18.72 16.51
C ASP A 413 9.55 18.40 15.06
N GLY A 414 9.15 17.24 14.55
CA GLY A 414 9.32 16.81 13.18
C GLY A 414 8.71 15.44 12.90
N ALA A 415 8.53 15.09 11.61
CA ALA A 415 8.00 13.79 11.24
C ALA A 415 8.50 13.36 9.86
N LEU A 416 8.58 12.03 9.67
CA LEU A 416 8.86 11.37 8.39
C LEU A 416 7.77 10.35 8.08
N TRP A 417 7.04 10.58 7.00
CA TRP A 417 6.00 9.69 6.50
C TRP A 417 6.40 9.15 5.14
N THR A 418 6.66 7.84 5.05
CA THR A 418 7.06 7.17 3.82
C THR A 418 5.93 6.32 3.28
N GLY A 419 5.66 6.39 1.98
CA GLY A 419 4.65 5.57 1.32
C GLY A 419 3.25 5.68 1.94
N ALA A 420 2.86 6.86 2.40
CA ALA A 420 1.60 7.05 3.12
C ALA A 420 0.39 6.83 2.20
N PRO A 421 -0.55 5.91 2.54
CA PRO A 421 -1.76 5.70 1.75
C PRO A 421 -2.65 6.95 1.71
N ARG A 422 -3.21 7.26 0.56
CA ARG A 422 -4.06 8.44 0.31
C ARG A 422 -5.23 8.59 1.28
N GLY A 423 -5.78 7.48 1.77
CA GLY A 423 -6.91 7.48 2.71
C GLY A 423 -6.62 7.99 4.13
N ALA A 424 -5.38 8.42 4.44
CA ALA A 424 -5.05 9.02 5.72
C ALA A 424 -5.59 10.46 5.80
N ARG A 425 -6.49 10.74 6.77
CA ARG A 425 -7.23 12.01 6.87
C ARG A 425 -6.35 13.27 6.83
N VAL A 426 -5.23 13.27 7.55
CA VAL A 426 -4.30 14.42 7.56
C VAL A 426 -3.69 14.63 6.19
N LEU A 427 -3.27 13.55 5.52
CA LEU A 427 -2.73 13.60 4.17
C LEU A 427 -3.79 14.08 3.16
N SER A 428 -5.02 13.54 3.22
CA SER A 428 -6.11 13.98 2.34
C SER A 428 -6.34 15.49 2.44
N ARG A 429 -6.38 16.04 3.66
CA ARG A 429 -6.53 17.50 3.86
C ARG A 429 -5.36 18.30 3.29
N ILE A 430 -4.12 17.83 3.47
CA ILE A 430 -2.95 18.49 2.87
C ILE A 430 -3.04 18.50 1.34
N LEU A 431 -3.50 17.39 0.74
CA LEU A 431 -3.69 17.27 -0.71
C LEU A 431 -4.84 18.14 -1.23
N GLU A 432 -5.93 18.26 -0.48
CA GLU A 432 -7.05 19.15 -0.77
C GLU A 432 -6.65 20.63 -0.69
N ASP A 433 -5.84 20.99 0.32
CA ASP A 433 -5.35 22.37 0.57
C ASP A 433 -4.04 22.70 -0.16
N ARG A 434 -3.57 21.84 -1.08
CA ARG A 434 -2.35 22.10 -1.86
C ARG A 434 -2.49 23.34 -2.71
N ARG A 435 -1.42 24.06 -2.91
CA ARG A 435 -1.42 25.24 -3.79
C ARG A 435 -1.83 24.85 -5.20
N HIS A 436 -2.75 25.64 -5.75
CA HIS A 436 -3.21 25.46 -7.12
C HIS A 436 -2.03 25.41 -8.11
N GLY A 437 -2.08 24.45 -9.04
CA GLY A 437 -0.99 24.20 -10.02
C GLY A 437 0.12 23.30 -9.51
N SER A 438 0.23 23.02 -8.20
CA SER A 438 1.15 21.98 -7.73
C SER A 438 0.58 20.58 -7.96
N SER A 439 1.46 19.64 -8.39
CA SER A 439 1.04 18.28 -8.70
C SER A 439 0.72 17.48 -7.44
N GLU A 440 -0.13 16.44 -7.57
CA GLU A 440 -0.40 15.49 -6.49
C GLU A 440 0.85 14.68 -6.12
N VAL A 441 1.78 14.50 -7.05
CA VAL A 441 3.06 13.81 -6.82
C VAL A 441 3.98 14.64 -5.93
N ARG A 442 4.01 15.95 -6.11
CA ARG A 442 4.80 16.90 -5.30
C ARG A 442 3.96 18.10 -4.92
N PRO A 443 2.96 17.93 -4.03
CA PRO A 443 2.09 19.01 -3.63
C PRO A 443 2.85 20.05 -2.80
N VAL A 444 2.56 21.32 -3.03
CA VAL A 444 3.04 22.42 -2.21
C VAL A 444 1.94 22.78 -1.21
N TYR A 445 2.16 22.47 0.06
CA TYR A 445 1.26 22.83 1.16
C TYR A 445 1.69 24.15 1.79
N GLY A 446 0.81 25.15 1.79
CA GLY A 446 1.13 26.50 2.22
C GLY A 446 2.31 27.07 1.40
N THR A 447 3.41 27.41 2.07
CA THR A 447 4.65 27.90 1.44
C THR A 447 5.80 26.87 1.50
N GLY A 448 5.53 25.62 1.86
CA GLY A 448 6.58 24.63 2.11
C GLY A 448 7.45 24.93 3.35
N ARG A 449 7.00 25.84 4.22
CA ARG A 449 7.72 26.27 5.44
C ARG A 449 7.87 25.14 6.46
N HIS A 450 6.92 24.22 6.54
CA HIS A 450 6.91 23.11 7.51
C HIS A 450 6.80 21.75 6.84
N VAL A 451 5.98 21.62 5.80
CA VAL A 451 5.67 20.34 5.16
C VAL A 451 6.23 20.34 3.74
N ARG A 452 6.99 19.31 3.40
CA ARG A 452 7.52 19.09 2.05
C ARG A 452 7.22 17.67 1.58
N PHE A 453 6.91 17.57 0.29
CA PHE A 453 6.71 16.30 -0.41
C PHE A 453 7.86 16.06 -1.37
N VAL A 454 8.36 14.83 -1.35
CA VAL A 454 9.51 14.46 -2.16
C VAL A 454 9.34 13.06 -2.77
N THR A 455 9.86 12.87 -3.96
CA THR A 455 10.01 11.55 -4.60
C THR A 455 11.45 11.05 -4.49
N ARG A 456 12.40 11.95 -4.16
CA ARG A 456 13.84 11.69 -4.00
C ARG A 456 14.49 12.77 -3.13
N PRO A 457 15.67 12.52 -2.53
CA PRO A 457 16.29 13.44 -1.58
C PRO A 457 16.57 14.85 -2.10
N GLU A 458 16.99 15.02 -3.35
CA GLU A 458 17.35 16.32 -3.94
C GLU A 458 16.18 17.31 -3.92
N GLU A 459 14.97 16.80 -3.92
CA GLU A 459 13.73 17.59 -3.91
C GLU A 459 13.39 18.22 -2.55
N LEU A 460 14.13 17.85 -1.50
CA LEU A 460 13.97 18.47 -0.16
C LEU A 460 14.21 19.99 -0.20
N THR A 461 15.14 20.46 -1.02
CA THR A 461 15.49 21.87 -1.18
C THR A 461 14.93 22.51 -2.44
N GLN A 462 14.55 21.70 -3.41
CA GLN A 462 14.05 22.14 -4.71
C GLN A 462 12.51 22.13 -4.74
N ALA A 463 11.90 23.30 -4.81
CA ALA A 463 10.47 23.40 -5.02
C ALA A 463 10.07 22.85 -6.41
N PRO A 464 8.83 22.37 -6.59
CA PRO A 464 8.32 22.03 -7.92
C PRO A 464 8.39 23.23 -8.88
N PRO A 465 8.49 22.99 -10.21
CA PRO A 465 8.50 24.07 -11.20
C PRO A 465 7.33 25.04 -11.00
N GLY A 466 7.60 26.34 -11.07
CA GLY A 466 6.61 27.40 -10.86
C GLY A 466 6.37 27.75 -9.38
N PHE A 467 7.07 27.13 -8.43
CA PHE A 467 6.95 27.40 -7.01
C PHE A 467 8.30 27.73 -6.37
N ALA A 468 8.26 28.44 -5.24
CA ALA A 468 9.40 28.65 -4.37
C ALA A 468 9.03 28.21 -2.95
N TYR A 469 9.96 27.52 -2.27
CA TYR A 469 9.80 27.18 -0.87
C TYR A 469 10.24 28.35 0.03
N ALA A 470 9.46 28.65 1.05
CA ALA A 470 9.92 29.47 2.15
C ALA A 470 11.06 28.76 2.93
N ARG A 471 11.79 29.52 3.75
CA ARG A 471 12.78 28.97 4.69
C ARG A 471 12.13 27.84 5.51
N TRP A 472 12.74 26.67 5.48
CA TRP A 472 12.22 25.50 6.20
C TRP A 472 12.56 25.60 7.68
N VAL A 473 11.56 25.64 8.53
CA VAL A 473 11.71 25.80 9.98
C VAL A 473 11.01 24.68 10.74
N SER A 474 11.46 24.39 11.95
CA SER A 474 10.81 23.40 12.83
C SER A 474 9.38 23.88 13.21
N PRO A 475 8.42 22.94 13.34
CA PRO A 475 8.56 21.52 13.06
C PRO A 475 8.68 21.24 11.56
N ARG A 476 9.59 20.34 11.17
CA ARG A 476 9.80 19.93 9.78
C ARG A 476 9.16 18.57 9.52
N VAL A 477 8.36 18.48 8.50
CA VAL A 477 7.65 17.24 8.13
C VAL A 477 7.95 16.90 6.67
N VAL A 478 8.37 15.67 6.44
CA VAL A 478 8.57 15.10 5.10
C VAL A 478 7.53 14.04 4.83
N PHE A 479 6.90 14.14 3.67
CA PHE A 479 6.17 13.06 3.03
C PHE A 479 7.03 12.57 1.85
N ALA A 480 7.60 11.37 1.97
CA ALA A 480 8.33 10.72 0.90
C ALA A 480 7.40 9.74 0.18
N GLN A 481 7.23 9.94 -1.14
CA GLN A 481 6.31 9.16 -1.95
C GLN A 481 6.88 8.95 -3.36
N HIS A 482 7.31 7.72 -3.66
CA HIS A 482 7.79 7.42 -5.01
C HIS A 482 6.62 7.42 -5.99
N GLY A 483 6.86 7.88 -7.21
CA GLY A 483 5.86 7.84 -8.27
C GLY A 483 5.46 6.42 -8.64
N SER A 484 6.40 5.49 -8.57
CA SER A 484 6.19 4.06 -8.81
C SER A 484 5.61 3.28 -7.63
N ASP A 485 5.25 3.94 -6.52
CA ASP A 485 4.66 3.28 -5.34
C ASP A 485 3.15 3.10 -5.48
N PRO A 486 2.64 1.88 -5.74
CA PRO A 486 1.21 1.65 -5.90
C PRO A 486 0.41 1.85 -4.59
N VAL A 487 1.05 1.75 -3.42
CA VAL A 487 0.37 1.93 -2.12
C VAL A 487 -0.07 3.37 -1.93
N VAL A 488 0.77 4.33 -2.36
CA VAL A 488 0.46 5.76 -2.30
C VAL A 488 -0.75 6.11 -3.17
N TRP A 489 -0.83 5.53 -4.36
CA TRP A 489 -1.82 5.89 -5.37
C TRP A 489 -3.09 5.05 -5.33
N TRP A 490 -3.12 3.99 -4.53
CA TRP A 490 -4.27 3.12 -4.43
C TRP A 490 -5.42 3.81 -3.69
N ASP A 491 -6.54 3.97 -4.39
CA ASP A 491 -7.79 4.49 -3.87
C ASP A 491 -8.98 3.88 -4.63
N PRO A 492 -10.08 3.49 -3.96
CA PRO A 492 -11.25 2.93 -4.64
C PRO A 492 -11.84 3.84 -5.72
N SER A 493 -11.68 5.15 -5.60
CA SER A 493 -12.17 6.10 -6.61
C SER A 493 -11.52 5.92 -7.98
N VAL A 494 -10.29 5.34 -8.03
CA VAL A 494 -9.56 5.05 -9.27
C VAL A 494 -10.31 4.06 -10.17
N LEU A 495 -11.24 3.28 -9.62
CA LEU A 495 -12.14 2.42 -10.42
C LEU A 495 -12.90 3.21 -11.51
N LEU A 496 -13.38 4.40 -11.16
CA LEU A 496 -14.30 5.17 -12.00
C LEU A 496 -13.82 6.59 -12.31
N ARG A 497 -12.82 7.11 -11.58
CA ARG A 497 -12.32 8.48 -11.70
C ARG A 497 -10.83 8.48 -12.00
N ARG A 498 -10.43 9.27 -13.01
CA ARG A 498 -9.01 9.48 -13.32
C ARG A 498 -8.39 10.31 -12.19
N PRO A 499 -7.36 9.79 -11.48
CA PRO A 499 -6.70 10.51 -10.40
C PRO A 499 -5.79 11.62 -10.94
N ASP A 500 -5.49 12.60 -10.10
CA ASP A 500 -4.72 13.77 -10.49
C ASP A 500 -3.26 13.44 -10.83
N TRP A 501 -2.63 12.50 -10.11
CA TRP A 501 -1.26 12.05 -10.39
C TRP A 501 -1.07 11.47 -11.81
N LEU A 502 -2.17 11.08 -12.50
CA LEU A 502 -2.17 10.67 -13.91
C LEU A 502 -2.64 11.78 -14.87
N ARG A 503 -3.16 12.89 -14.35
CA ARG A 503 -3.55 14.07 -15.14
C ARG A 503 -2.43 15.09 -15.22
N GLU A 504 -1.71 15.24 -14.12
CA GLU A 504 -0.69 16.25 -13.85
C GLU A 504 0.72 15.75 -14.23
N ALA A 505 1.75 16.53 -13.91
CA ALA A 505 3.15 16.15 -14.11
C ALA A 505 3.47 14.89 -13.30
N ARG A 506 4.07 13.91 -13.97
CA ARG A 506 4.42 12.62 -13.39
C ARG A 506 5.82 12.64 -12.78
N ALA A 507 6.03 11.75 -11.82
CA ALA A 507 7.37 11.47 -11.33
C ALA A 507 8.22 10.77 -12.42
N ALA A 508 9.54 10.93 -12.33
CA ALA A 508 10.49 10.41 -13.33
C ALA A 508 10.52 8.87 -13.41
N ASP A 509 10.18 8.20 -12.32
CA ASP A 509 10.12 6.75 -12.20
C ASP A 509 8.81 6.13 -12.75
N VAL A 510 7.84 6.96 -13.17
CA VAL A 510 6.59 6.50 -13.81
C VAL A 510 6.70 6.53 -15.32
N SER A 511 6.43 5.39 -15.97
CA SER A 511 6.44 5.30 -17.43
C SER A 511 5.38 6.22 -18.08
N PRO A 512 5.72 6.94 -19.15
CA PRO A 512 4.76 7.75 -19.91
C PRO A 512 3.58 6.95 -20.47
N GLY A 513 3.77 5.65 -20.64
CA GLY A 513 2.72 4.73 -21.11
C GLY A 513 1.64 4.42 -20.06
N VAL A 514 1.89 4.68 -18.78
CA VAL A 514 0.88 4.49 -17.73
C VAL A 514 -0.26 5.47 -17.93
N ARG A 515 -1.45 4.97 -18.22
CA ARG A 515 -2.65 5.77 -18.46
C ARG A 515 -3.79 5.20 -17.64
N TRP A 516 -4.63 6.08 -17.12
CA TRP A 516 -5.83 5.63 -16.44
C TRP A 516 -6.77 4.89 -17.40
N ARG A 517 -7.23 3.74 -16.96
CA ARG A 517 -8.24 2.91 -17.62
C ARG A 517 -9.30 2.54 -16.58
N PRO A 518 -10.59 2.83 -16.83
CA PRO A 518 -11.67 2.45 -15.93
C PRO A 518 -11.56 0.97 -15.55
N PHE A 519 -11.78 0.65 -14.28
CA PHE A 519 -11.63 -0.66 -13.65
C PHE A 519 -10.21 -1.24 -13.70
N ALA A 520 -9.51 -1.18 -14.84
CA ALA A 520 -8.22 -1.83 -15.02
C ALA A 520 -7.14 -1.22 -14.13
N THR A 521 -7.02 0.11 -14.08
CA THR A 521 -5.96 0.78 -13.29
C THR A 521 -6.02 0.44 -11.80
N PHE A 522 -7.21 0.35 -11.22
CA PHE A 522 -7.38 -0.05 -9.83
C PHE A 522 -6.83 -1.46 -9.56
N TRP A 523 -7.17 -2.44 -10.40
CA TRP A 523 -6.69 -3.80 -10.24
C TRP A 523 -5.21 -3.95 -10.56
N GLN A 524 -4.68 -3.13 -11.48
CA GLN A 524 -3.26 -3.04 -11.76
C GLN A 524 -2.49 -2.57 -10.51
N LEU A 525 -2.91 -1.46 -9.89
CA LEU A 525 -2.31 -0.96 -8.64
C LEU A 525 -2.39 -2.01 -7.53
N THR A 526 -3.54 -2.68 -7.39
CA THR A 526 -3.72 -3.74 -6.39
C THR A 526 -2.75 -4.90 -6.61
N ALA A 527 -2.58 -5.35 -7.85
CA ALA A 527 -1.65 -6.42 -8.20
C ALA A 527 -0.17 -5.99 -8.10
N ASP A 528 0.12 -4.71 -8.24
CA ASP A 528 1.48 -4.15 -8.15
C ASP A 528 2.00 -4.08 -6.70
N MET A 529 1.12 -3.97 -5.70
CA MET A 529 1.51 -3.81 -4.28
C MET A 529 2.49 -4.86 -3.77
N PRO A 530 2.26 -6.18 -3.96
CA PRO A 530 3.20 -7.18 -3.47
C PRO A 530 4.59 -7.09 -4.10
N ARG A 531 4.66 -6.64 -5.34
CA ARG A 531 5.92 -6.49 -6.06
C ARG A 531 6.67 -5.21 -5.70
N SER A 532 5.95 -4.17 -5.30
CA SER A 532 6.53 -2.85 -5.05
C SER A 532 7.54 -2.84 -3.91
N VAL A 533 7.42 -3.75 -2.95
CA VAL A 533 8.38 -3.91 -1.83
C VAL A 533 9.63 -4.72 -2.22
N GLU A 534 9.63 -5.35 -3.41
CA GLU A 534 10.79 -6.08 -3.94
C GLU A 534 11.69 -5.21 -4.83
N LEU A 535 11.30 -3.97 -5.07
CA LEU A 535 12.07 -3.04 -5.89
C LEU A 535 13.31 -2.53 -5.12
N PRO A 536 14.35 -2.10 -5.84
CA PRO A 536 15.49 -1.43 -5.21
C PRO A 536 15.05 -0.20 -4.39
N GLY A 537 15.82 0.15 -3.38
CA GLY A 537 15.59 1.36 -2.60
C GLY A 537 15.45 2.60 -3.48
N GLY A 538 14.59 3.54 -3.09
CA GLY A 538 14.26 4.73 -3.88
C GLY A 538 13.25 4.47 -5.01
N ARG A 539 12.61 3.29 -5.06
CA ARG A 539 11.60 2.92 -6.06
C ARG A 539 10.49 2.08 -5.44
N GLY A 540 9.29 2.14 -6.04
CA GLY A 540 8.13 1.42 -5.53
C GLY A 540 7.88 1.72 -4.07
N HIS A 541 7.54 0.70 -3.29
CA HIS A 541 7.31 0.80 -1.86
C HIS A 541 8.55 0.41 -1.03
N SER A 542 9.74 0.76 -1.52
CA SER A 542 11.02 0.44 -0.90
C SER A 542 11.76 1.73 -0.52
N TYR A 543 11.58 2.16 0.75
CA TYR A 543 12.18 3.35 1.34
C TYR A 543 13.40 2.93 2.16
N HIS A 544 14.58 3.06 1.59
CA HIS A 544 15.85 2.57 2.13
C HIS A 544 16.81 3.71 2.52
N GLY A 545 17.99 3.77 1.89
CA GLY A 545 19.05 4.72 2.21
C GLY A 545 18.66 6.19 2.14
N GLU A 546 17.70 6.54 1.27
CA GLU A 546 17.16 7.89 1.18
C GLU A 546 16.52 8.39 2.48
N THR A 547 16.11 7.49 3.37
CA THR A 547 15.55 7.86 4.69
C THR A 547 16.57 8.59 5.58
N VAL A 548 17.87 8.36 5.37
CA VAL A 548 18.94 9.09 6.06
C VAL A 548 18.91 10.57 5.65
N HIS A 549 18.82 10.85 4.36
CA HIS A 549 18.71 12.23 3.85
C HIS A 549 17.45 12.92 4.34
N TYR A 550 16.31 12.21 4.37
CA TYR A 550 15.05 12.74 4.87
C TYR A 550 15.14 13.10 6.35
N TRP A 551 15.70 12.21 7.18
CA TRP A 551 15.91 12.49 8.60
C TRP A 551 16.96 13.59 8.82
N ASN A 552 18.08 13.59 8.07
CA ASN A 552 19.06 14.70 8.12
C ASN A 552 18.37 16.06 7.94
N ALA A 553 17.49 16.15 6.96
CA ALA A 553 16.76 17.38 6.65
C ALA A 553 15.71 17.73 7.72
N VAL A 554 14.94 16.73 8.22
CA VAL A 554 13.96 16.93 9.30
C VAL A 554 14.63 17.41 10.58
N LEU A 555 15.72 16.75 10.96
CA LEU A 555 16.48 17.06 12.17
C LEU A 555 17.33 18.35 12.03
N GLY A 556 17.70 18.68 10.80
CA GLY A 556 18.59 19.82 10.52
C GLY A 556 20.01 19.60 11.02
N THR A 557 20.52 18.37 10.91
CA THR A 557 21.88 18.03 11.38
C THR A 557 22.96 18.67 10.54
N GLY A 558 22.68 19.00 9.27
CA GLY A 558 23.61 19.67 8.35
C GLY A 558 24.71 18.77 7.78
N LEU A 559 24.53 17.43 7.85
CA LEU A 559 25.43 16.49 7.19
C LEU A 559 25.39 16.65 5.67
N SER A 560 26.52 16.44 5.03
CA SER A 560 26.62 16.41 3.56
C SER A 560 25.85 15.21 2.97
N ALA A 561 25.64 15.23 1.66
CA ALA A 561 25.01 14.10 0.97
C ALA A 561 25.89 12.84 1.07
N GLU A 562 27.20 13.02 0.95
CA GLU A 562 28.21 11.95 1.04
C GLU A 562 28.23 11.31 2.44
N ASP A 563 28.13 12.12 3.52
CA ASP A 563 28.03 11.62 4.89
C ASP A 563 26.73 10.83 5.10
N CYS A 564 25.62 11.32 4.52
CA CYS A 564 24.36 10.59 4.56
C CYS A 564 24.43 9.25 3.80
N ASP A 565 25.11 9.21 2.66
CA ASP A 565 25.32 7.99 1.88
C ASP A 565 26.22 6.99 2.62
N GLU A 566 27.25 7.48 3.37
CA GLU A 566 28.09 6.64 4.22
C GLU A 566 27.26 5.98 5.33
N ILE A 567 26.42 6.76 6.03
CA ILE A 567 25.51 6.24 7.04
C ILE A 567 24.53 5.23 6.40
N ALA A 568 23.99 5.52 5.21
CA ALA A 568 23.11 4.59 4.50
C ALA A 568 23.81 3.27 4.15
N ARG A 569 25.07 3.31 3.73
CA ARG A 569 25.89 2.11 3.50
C ARG A 569 26.08 1.31 4.79
N ALA A 570 26.39 1.96 5.91
CA ALA A 570 26.50 1.32 7.20
C ALA A 570 25.20 0.62 7.60
N ILE A 571 24.06 1.29 7.47
CA ILE A 571 22.74 0.70 7.75
C ILE A 571 22.49 -0.52 6.86
N SER A 572 22.85 -0.46 5.57
CA SER A 572 22.71 -1.62 4.66
C SER A 572 23.49 -2.83 5.13
N VAL A 573 24.72 -2.63 5.61
CA VAL A 573 25.55 -3.69 6.18
C VAL A 573 24.94 -4.23 7.46
N ASP A 574 24.50 -3.35 8.36
CA ASP A 574 23.91 -3.73 9.64
C ASP A 574 22.59 -4.51 9.48
N LEU A 575 21.82 -4.25 8.41
CA LEU A 575 20.57 -4.93 8.11
C LEU A 575 20.73 -6.24 7.32
N ALA A 576 21.87 -6.46 6.66
CA ALA A 576 22.10 -7.64 5.83
C ALA A 576 21.84 -8.99 6.54
N PRO A 577 22.23 -9.21 7.81
CA PRO A 577 21.93 -10.44 8.54
C PRO A 577 20.44 -10.68 8.75
N PHE A 578 19.67 -9.62 8.91
CA PHE A 578 18.23 -9.68 9.21
C PHE A 578 17.39 -9.86 7.94
N THR A 579 17.85 -9.37 6.80
CA THR A 579 17.13 -9.50 5.53
C THR A 579 17.09 -10.93 4.98
N GLY A 580 18.05 -11.78 5.36
CA GLY A 580 18.05 -13.21 5.05
C GLY A 580 17.22 -14.07 6.02
N ALA A 581 17.01 -13.60 7.25
CA ALA A 581 16.37 -14.35 8.33
C ALA A 581 14.89 -13.97 8.56
N LEU A 582 14.46 -12.77 8.15
CA LEU A 582 13.07 -12.38 8.26
C LEU A 582 12.27 -13.04 7.13
N PRO A 583 11.29 -13.88 7.45
CA PRO A 583 10.36 -14.36 6.43
C PRO A 583 9.63 -13.16 5.84
N LEU A 584 9.40 -13.23 4.57
CA LEU A 584 8.71 -12.30 3.73
C LEU A 584 7.29 -12.12 4.13
N THR A 585 7.01 -11.26 5.04
CA THR A 585 5.90 -11.48 5.88
C THR A 585 4.66 -10.73 5.54
N ASP A 586 4.70 -9.62 4.93
CA ASP A 586 3.43 -8.93 4.71
C ASP A 586 2.88 -9.06 3.29
N THR A 587 3.69 -9.58 2.36
CA THR A 587 3.28 -9.73 0.96
C THR A 587 3.76 -11.02 0.29
N GLY A 588 4.35 -11.96 1.02
CA GLY A 588 4.98 -13.15 0.42
C GLY A 588 6.27 -12.86 -0.36
N ALA A 589 6.79 -11.66 -0.23
CA ALA A 589 7.98 -11.21 -0.93
C ALA A 589 9.23 -11.26 -0.02
N ARG A 590 10.37 -11.74 -0.50
CA ARG A 590 11.66 -11.65 0.19
C ARG A 590 12.19 -10.24 0.11
N MET A 591 12.38 -9.55 1.24
CA MET A 591 13.30 -8.44 1.31
C MET A 591 14.70 -8.97 0.89
N ARG A 592 14.98 -8.97 -0.38
CA ARG A 592 16.38 -9.01 -0.80
C ARG A 592 16.93 -7.66 -0.43
N ALA A 593 18.00 -7.64 0.36
CA ALA A 593 18.82 -6.45 0.48
C ALA A 593 19.05 -5.91 -0.93
N GLY A 594 18.66 -4.67 -1.15
CA GLY A 594 18.99 -4.03 -2.41
C GLY A 594 20.51 -4.09 -2.52
N THR A 595 21.03 -5.02 -3.30
CA THR A 595 22.38 -4.90 -3.80
C THR A 595 22.35 -3.60 -4.59
N SER A 596 22.89 -2.55 -3.97
CA SER A 596 23.24 -1.35 -4.72
C SER A 596 23.96 -1.81 -5.96
N SER A 597 23.49 -1.43 -7.12
CA SER A 597 24.18 -1.61 -8.37
C SER A 597 25.46 -0.74 -8.35
N PHE A 598 26.47 -1.18 -7.60
CA PHE A 598 27.84 -0.82 -7.91
C PHE A 598 28.29 -1.73 -9.05
N PRO A 599 28.88 -1.19 -10.11
CA PRO A 599 29.41 -2.00 -11.19
C PRO A 599 30.44 -2.96 -10.59
N ALA A 600 30.22 -4.26 -10.77
CA ALA A 600 31.22 -5.26 -10.47
C ALA A 600 32.46 -4.95 -11.31
N LYS A 601 33.56 -4.65 -10.63
CA LYS A 601 34.88 -4.59 -11.25
C LYS A 601 35.14 -5.95 -11.90
N PRO A 602 35.52 -6.04 -13.18
CA PRO A 602 35.86 -7.32 -13.78
C PRO A 602 37.08 -7.86 -13.07
N LEU A 603 36.95 -9.05 -12.50
CA LEU A 603 38.10 -9.87 -12.10
C LEU A 603 38.75 -10.36 -13.39
N GLY A 604 39.98 -9.88 -13.65
CA GLY A 604 40.88 -10.38 -14.67
C GLY A 604 41.35 -11.80 -14.35
#